data_b851ea5e801b399db1a8a7d0e92b6145
#
_entry.id   b851ea5e801b399db1a8a7d0e92b6145
#
_cell.length_a   1.000
_cell.length_b   1.000
_cell.length_c   1.000
_cell.angle_alpha   90.00
_cell.angle_beta   90.00
_cell.angle_gamma   90.00
#
_symmetry.space_group_name_H-M   'P 1'
#
loop_
_entity.id
_entity.type
_entity.pdbx_description
1 polymer ?
#
loop_
_entity_poly.entity_id
_entity_poly.type
_entity_poly.pdbx_seq_one_letter_code
_entity_poly.pdbx_strand_id
1 'polypeptide(L)'
;GTIIKPSVGLTPEATGELAFSLAEAGIDFIKDDELMANPPHSPFAKRFESVIGQLHRVAESSGRMVMYAANVTDNVDQMRRNIDLVEKSGGTCVMVSANHIGLSGLDVVRSHTSLPIHAHRNGWGALTRDPMLGYSYLFWQKIWRLAGADHLHVNGLHNKFWEPNESVIRNARAIL
;
A
#
# COMPACT_ATOMS: atom_id res chain seq x y z
N GLY A 1 -1.43 0.32 12.34
CA GLY A 1 -1.56 -0.33 11.02
C GLY A 1 -0.68 -1.56 10.89
N THR A 2 -1.00 -2.42 9.94
CA THR A 2 -0.27 -3.67 9.69
C THR A 2 -0.24 -4.02 8.21
N ILE A 3 0.55 -5.03 7.86
CA ILE A 3 0.67 -5.60 6.52
C ILE A 3 0.21 -7.06 6.54
N ILE A 4 -0.44 -7.53 5.48
CA ILE A 4 -0.77 -8.94 5.27
C ILE A 4 0.49 -9.71 4.93
N LYS A 5 0.77 -10.78 5.65
CA LYS A 5 1.87 -11.73 5.44
C LYS A 5 1.37 -13.16 5.69
N PRO A 6 1.97 -14.18 5.04
CA PRO A 6 3.14 -14.14 4.14
C PRO A 6 2.80 -13.60 2.74
N SER A 7 3.83 -13.19 1.98
CA SER A 7 3.67 -12.70 0.59
C SER A 7 3.30 -13.80 -0.41
N VAL A 8 3.48 -15.06 -0.04
CA VAL A 8 3.25 -16.23 -0.89
C VAL A 8 2.49 -17.29 -0.11
N GLY A 9 1.52 -17.94 -0.75
CA GLY A 9 0.80 -19.10 -0.20
C GLY A 9 -0.59 -18.80 0.38
N LEU A 10 -0.95 -17.54 0.66
CA LEU A 10 -2.31 -17.22 1.06
C LEU A 10 -3.23 -17.24 -0.16
N THR A 11 -4.34 -17.97 -0.04
CA THR A 11 -5.44 -17.87 -1.00
C THR A 11 -6.22 -16.55 -0.80
N PRO A 12 -7.05 -16.12 -1.75
CA PRO A 12 -7.95 -14.99 -1.55
C PRO A 12 -8.78 -15.10 -0.28
N GLU A 13 -9.35 -16.27 -0.01
CA GLU A 13 -10.20 -16.55 1.15
C GLU A 13 -9.42 -16.44 2.46
N ALA A 14 -8.25 -17.08 2.54
CA ALA A 14 -7.38 -17.01 3.72
C ALA A 14 -6.89 -15.58 3.98
N THR A 15 -6.68 -14.79 2.92
CA THR A 15 -6.34 -13.35 3.04
C THR A 15 -7.51 -12.56 3.65
N GLY A 16 -8.74 -12.86 3.23
CA GLY A 16 -9.94 -12.24 3.79
C GLY A 16 -10.15 -12.59 5.28
N GLU A 17 -9.97 -13.86 5.66
CA GLU A 17 -10.06 -14.30 7.06
C GLU A 17 -9.00 -13.63 7.95
N LEU A 18 -7.78 -13.49 7.45
CA LEU A 18 -6.73 -12.77 8.16
C LEU A 18 -7.08 -11.29 8.33
N ALA A 19 -7.58 -10.63 7.29
CA ALA A 19 -8.03 -9.24 7.36
C ALA A 19 -9.18 -9.05 8.36
N PHE A 20 -10.13 -9.99 8.40
CA PHE A 20 -11.20 -10.01 9.41
C PHE A 20 -10.64 -10.06 10.83
N SER A 21 -9.74 -11.01 11.10
CA SER A 21 -9.15 -11.18 12.43
C SER A 21 -8.36 -9.95 12.87
N LEU A 22 -7.62 -9.31 11.95
CA LEU A 22 -6.90 -8.07 12.22
C LEU A 22 -7.85 -6.90 12.53
N ALA A 23 -8.93 -6.79 11.78
CA ALA A 23 -9.93 -5.74 11.98
C ALA A 23 -10.66 -5.92 13.32
N GLU A 24 -11.05 -7.15 13.70
CA GLU A 24 -11.65 -7.47 15.00
C GLU A 24 -10.69 -7.18 16.17
N ALA A 25 -9.38 -7.41 15.98
CA ALA A 25 -8.35 -7.05 16.95
C ALA A 25 -8.12 -5.53 17.09
N GLY A 26 -8.88 -4.69 16.37
CA GLY A 26 -8.80 -3.23 16.50
C GLY A 26 -7.78 -2.55 15.59
N ILE A 27 -7.27 -3.21 14.56
CA ILE A 27 -6.37 -2.58 13.58
C ILE A 27 -7.18 -1.63 12.67
N ASP A 28 -6.72 -0.38 12.55
CA ASP A 28 -7.39 0.67 11.75
C ASP A 28 -6.92 0.76 10.31
N PHE A 29 -5.71 0.27 10.02
CA PHE A 29 -5.11 0.31 8.70
C PHE A 29 -4.45 -1.03 8.38
N ILE A 30 -4.89 -1.66 7.31
CA ILE A 30 -4.33 -2.91 6.77
C ILE A 30 -3.86 -2.63 5.34
N LYS A 31 -2.65 -3.02 5.00
CA LYS A 31 -2.17 -2.95 3.63
C LYS A 31 -1.86 -4.32 3.04
N ASP A 32 -2.08 -4.46 1.75
CA ASP A 32 -1.57 -5.59 0.97
C ASP A 32 -0.04 -5.67 1.04
N ASP A 33 0.49 -6.85 0.79
CA ASP A 33 1.92 -7.00 0.55
C ASP A 33 2.31 -6.33 -0.78
N GLU A 34 3.43 -5.65 -0.80
CA GLU A 34 3.95 -4.98 -2.00
C GLU A 34 4.33 -5.95 -3.12
N LEU A 35 4.54 -7.22 -2.79
CA LEU A 35 4.84 -8.28 -3.75
C LEU A 35 3.58 -9.02 -4.24
N MET A 36 2.43 -8.75 -3.63
CA MET A 36 1.14 -9.38 -3.91
C MET A 36 0.29 -8.50 -4.86
N ALA A 37 0.83 -8.08 -5.99
CA ALA A 37 0.04 -7.30 -6.95
C ALA A 37 -1.07 -8.18 -7.57
N ASN A 38 -0.72 -9.06 -8.49
CA ASN A 38 -1.70 -9.94 -9.15
C ASN A 38 -1.13 -11.35 -9.45
N PRO A 39 -0.66 -12.10 -8.44
CA PRO A 39 -0.08 -13.41 -8.66
C PRO A 39 -1.15 -14.46 -9.00
N PRO A 40 -0.82 -15.51 -9.76
CA PRO A 40 -1.78 -16.54 -10.18
C PRO A 40 -2.48 -17.26 -9.02
N HIS A 41 -1.79 -17.48 -7.89
CA HIS A 41 -2.35 -18.15 -6.70
C HIS A 41 -3.30 -17.25 -5.89
N SER A 42 -3.24 -15.94 -6.08
CA SER A 42 -4.10 -14.96 -5.41
C SER A 42 -4.39 -13.78 -6.35
N PRO A 43 -5.25 -13.98 -7.37
CA PRO A 43 -5.61 -12.93 -8.32
C PRO A 43 -6.20 -11.72 -7.60
N PHE A 44 -5.82 -10.51 -8.03
CA PHE A 44 -6.19 -9.26 -7.36
C PHE A 44 -7.69 -9.15 -7.09
N ALA A 45 -8.53 -9.36 -8.10
CA ALA A 45 -9.97 -9.20 -7.97
C ALA A 45 -10.55 -10.11 -6.88
N LYS A 46 -10.21 -11.41 -6.90
CA LYS A 46 -10.71 -12.37 -5.90
C LYS A 46 -10.22 -12.05 -4.50
N ARG A 47 -8.94 -11.67 -4.36
CA ARG A 47 -8.36 -11.29 -3.07
C ARG A 47 -9.02 -10.04 -2.53
N PHE A 48 -9.17 -9.01 -3.36
CA PHE A 48 -9.80 -7.76 -2.97
C PHE A 48 -11.26 -7.97 -2.53
N GLU A 49 -12.05 -8.70 -3.33
CA GLU A 49 -13.45 -9.02 -2.99
C GLU A 49 -13.58 -9.79 -1.67
N SER A 50 -12.70 -10.77 -1.44
CA SER A 50 -12.68 -11.51 -0.18
C SER A 50 -12.35 -10.59 1.01
N VAL A 51 -11.31 -9.77 0.90
CA VAL A 51 -10.90 -8.87 1.98
C VAL A 51 -11.97 -7.81 2.26
N ILE A 52 -12.46 -7.12 1.22
CA ILE A 52 -13.42 -6.02 1.42
C ILE A 52 -14.74 -6.52 1.98
N GLY A 53 -15.20 -7.69 1.55
CA GLY A 53 -16.41 -8.33 2.10
C GLY A 53 -16.29 -8.61 3.61
N GLN A 54 -15.15 -9.08 4.07
CA GLN A 54 -14.88 -9.27 5.50
C GLN A 54 -14.80 -7.97 6.28
N LEU A 55 -14.17 -6.94 5.71
CA LEU A 55 -14.09 -5.62 6.36
C LEU A 55 -15.45 -4.93 6.45
N HIS A 56 -16.33 -5.10 5.46
CA HIS A 56 -17.72 -4.62 5.53
C HIS A 56 -18.48 -5.31 6.66
N ARG A 57 -18.34 -6.63 6.84
CA ARG A 57 -18.95 -7.34 7.98
C ARG A 57 -18.51 -6.78 9.33
N VAL A 58 -17.21 -6.47 9.48
CA VAL A 58 -16.70 -5.82 10.70
C VAL A 58 -17.29 -4.41 10.85
N ALA A 59 -17.39 -3.65 9.76
CA ALA A 59 -17.97 -2.31 9.79
C ALA A 59 -19.46 -2.34 10.20
N GLU A 60 -20.25 -3.28 9.69
CA GLU A 60 -21.66 -3.48 10.07
C GLU A 60 -21.83 -3.79 11.56
N SER A 61 -20.95 -4.63 12.12
CA SER A 61 -21.04 -5.03 13.53
C SER A 61 -20.47 -3.99 14.52
N SER A 62 -19.42 -3.27 14.13
CA SER A 62 -18.66 -2.37 15.01
C SER A 62 -18.90 -0.87 14.75
N GLY A 63 -19.54 -0.51 13.63
CA GLY A 63 -19.66 0.86 13.16
C GLY A 63 -18.34 1.49 12.65
N ARG A 64 -17.27 0.69 12.53
CA ARG A 64 -15.91 1.16 12.19
C ARG A 64 -15.39 0.50 10.92
N MET A 65 -15.25 1.27 9.87
CA MET A 65 -14.61 0.80 8.64
C MET A 65 -13.07 0.87 8.76
N VAL A 66 -12.40 -0.25 8.48
CA VAL A 66 -10.93 -0.33 8.44
C VAL A 66 -10.42 0.15 7.09
N MET A 67 -9.41 0.99 7.07
CA MET A 67 -8.76 1.40 5.83
C MET A 67 -7.92 0.24 5.28
N TYR A 68 -8.24 -0.21 4.07
CA TYR A 68 -7.49 -1.26 3.38
C TYR A 68 -6.81 -0.70 2.13
N ALA A 69 -5.47 -0.68 2.14
CA ALA A 69 -4.65 -0.26 1.03
C ALA A 69 -4.40 -1.44 0.07
N ALA A 70 -5.29 -1.59 -0.91
CA ALA A 70 -5.23 -2.66 -1.91
C ALA A 70 -4.14 -2.40 -2.94
N ASN A 71 -3.25 -3.37 -3.18
CA ASN A 71 -2.13 -3.23 -4.10
C ASN A 71 -2.58 -3.34 -5.57
N VAL A 72 -2.86 -2.19 -6.17
CA VAL A 72 -3.33 -2.10 -7.57
C VAL A 72 -2.20 -2.09 -8.60
N THR A 73 -0.93 -2.18 -8.17
CA THR A 73 0.25 -2.12 -9.05
C THR A 73 0.17 -3.14 -10.18
N ASP A 74 0.20 -2.66 -11.41
CA ASP A 74 0.17 -3.47 -12.64
C ASP A 74 0.57 -2.57 -13.83
N ASN A 75 0.37 -3.00 -15.08
CA ASN A 75 0.37 -2.10 -16.22
C ASN A 75 -0.76 -1.06 -16.10
N VAL A 76 -0.64 0.04 -16.83
CA VAL A 76 -1.54 1.20 -16.69
C VAL A 76 -3.02 0.83 -16.84
N ASP A 77 -3.36 0.01 -17.84
CA ASP A 77 -4.75 -0.34 -18.10
C ASP A 77 -5.32 -1.28 -17.03
N GLN A 78 -4.49 -2.18 -16.52
CA GLN A 78 -4.90 -3.06 -15.42
C GLN A 78 -5.00 -2.28 -14.10
N MET A 79 -4.11 -1.32 -13.84
CA MET A 79 -4.24 -0.44 -12.68
C MET A 79 -5.59 0.30 -12.67
N ARG A 80 -6.01 0.84 -13.81
CA ARG A 80 -7.32 1.50 -13.93
C ARG A 80 -8.47 0.53 -13.62
N ARG A 81 -8.47 -0.67 -14.19
CA ARG A 81 -9.49 -1.69 -13.90
C ARG A 81 -9.51 -2.12 -12.43
N ASN A 82 -8.33 -2.26 -11.82
CA ASN A 82 -8.22 -2.60 -10.41
C ASN A 82 -8.79 -1.48 -9.52
N ILE A 83 -8.51 -0.22 -9.86
CA ILE A 83 -9.06 0.94 -9.15
C ILE A 83 -10.58 1.00 -9.29
N ASP A 84 -11.11 0.81 -10.50
CA ASP A 84 -12.56 0.76 -10.72
C ASP A 84 -13.24 -0.31 -9.85
N LEU A 85 -12.61 -1.47 -9.71
CA LEU A 85 -13.10 -2.54 -8.83
C LEU A 85 -13.09 -2.10 -7.36
N VAL A 86 -11.99 -1.48 -6.91
CA VAL A 86 -11.86 -0.96 -5.54
C VAL A 86 -12.96 0.04 -5.24
N GLU A 87 -13.18 1.02 -6.10
CA GLU A 87 -14.21 2.04 -5.90
C GLU A 87 -15.63 1.45 -5.91
N LYS A 88 -15.95 0.62 -6.91
CA LYS A 88 -17.28 -0.01 -7.05
C LYS A 88 -17.64 -0.90 -5.86
N SER A 89 -16.66 -1.50 -5.22
CA SER A 89 -16.87 -2.38 -4.08
C SER A 89 -16.74 -1.66 -2.72
N GLY A 90 -16.70 -0.33 -2.69
CA GLY A 90 -16.61 0.44 -1.46
C GLY A 90 -15.25 0.34 -0.76
N GLY A 91 -14.18 0.15 -1.53
CA GLY A 91 -12.80 0.18 -1.01
C GLY A 91 -12.40 1.57 -0.51
N THR A 92 -11.41 1.62 0.35
CA THR A 92 -11.08 2.82 1.15
C THR A 92 -9.73 3.43 0.83
N CYS A 93 -8.84 2.69 0.13
CA CYS A 93 -7.49 3.14 -0.19
C CYS A 93 -6.90 2.27 -1.30
N VAL A 94 -6.07 2.84 -2.14
CA VAL A 94 -5.25 2.08 -3.09
C VAL A 94 -3.78 2.16 -2.71
N MET A 95 -3.03 1.09 -2.97
CA MET A 95 -1.59 1.07 -2.79
C MET A 95 -0.90 0.87 -4.13
N VAL A 96 0.23 1.55 -4.30
CA VAL A 96 1.10 1.39 -5.46
C VAL A 96 2.56 1.18 -5.04
N SER A 97 3.27 0.33 -5.75
CA SER A 97 4.73 0.22 -5.68
C SER A 97 5.35 1.39 -6.43
N ALA A 98 5.55 2.51 -5.73
CA ALA A 98 5.87 3.80 -6.31
C ALA A 98 7.04 3.75 -7.31
N ASN A 99 8.18 3.19 -6.89
CA ASN A 99 9.37 3.10 -7.76
C ASN A 99 9.17 2.24 -9.02
N HIS A 100 8.18 1.34 -9.03
CA HIS A 100 7.89 0.50 -10.19
C HIS A 100 6.99 1.21 -11.22
N ILE A 101 6.00 1.98 -10.75
CA ILE A 101 5.10 2.70 -11.66
C ILE A 101 5.65 4.05 -12.12
N GLY A 102 6.62 4.62 -11.38
CA GLY A 102 7.15 5.94 -11.65
C GLY A 102 6.15 7.08 -11.44
N LEU A 103 6.60 8.32 -11.61
CA LEU A 103 5.73 9.50 -11.43
C LEU A 103 4.60 9.55 -12.46
N SER A 104 4.87 9.15 -13.69
CA SER A 104 3.82 9.07 -14.73
C SER A 104 2.73 8.05 -14.38
N GLY A 105 3.10 6.92 -13.79
CA GLY A 105 2.14 5.93 -13.30
C GLY A 105 1.32 6.48 -12.13
N LEU A 106 1.94 7.22 -11.21
CA LEU A 106 1.21 7.86 -10.12
C LEU A 106 0.22 8.91 -10.65
N ASP A 107 0.62 9.71 -11.63
CA ASP A 107 -0.27 10.70 -12.27
C ASP A 107 -1.53 10.02 -12.85
N VAL A 108 -1.35 8.89 -13.54
CA VAL A 108 -2.47 8.08 -14.03
C VAL A 108 -3.38 7.62 -12.89
N VAL A 109 -2.81 7.09 -11.80
CA VAL A 109 -3.60 6.65 -10.64
C VAL A 109 -4.32 7.83 -10.01
N ARG A 110 -3.63 8.95 -9.75
CA ARG A 110 -4.23 10.14 -9.13
C ARG A 110 -5.35 10.75 -9.97
N SER A 111 -5.19 10.78 -11.29
CA SER A 111 -6.21 11.28 -12.21
C SER A 111 -7.43 10.35 -12.32
N HIS A 112 -7.30 9.09 -11.95
CA HIS A 112 -8.33 8.07 -12.11
C HIS A 112 -9.17 7.82 -10.84
N THR A 113 -8.69 8.24 -9.65
CA THR A 113 -9.39 8.02 -8.38
C THR A 113 -9.27 9.20 -7.42
N SER A 114 -10.28 9.40 -6.59
CA SER A 114 -10.23 10.30 -5.42
C SER A 114 -9.83 9.59 -4.13
N LEU A 115 -9.70 8.27 -4.12
CA LEU A 115 -9.29 7.50 -2.94
C LEU A 115 -7.88 7.90 -2.48
N PRO A 116 -7.58 7.77 -1.19
CA PRO A 116 -6.22 7.89 -0.68
C PRO A 116 -5.27 6.92 -1.38
N ILE A 117 -4.07 7.41 -1.71
CA ILE A 117 -3.02 6.63 -2.36
C ILE A 117 -1.89 6.36 -1.36
N HIS A 118 -1.69 5.09 -0.99
CA HIS A 118 -0.54 4.63 -0.23
C HIS A 118 0.62 4.33 -1.17
N ALA A 119 1.67 5.15 -1.16
CA ALA A 119 2.86 4.93 -1.97
C ALA A 119 3.89 4.06 -1.22
N HIS A 120 4.04 2.81 -1.65
CA HIS A 120 5.03 1.90 -1.11
C HIS A 120 6.39 2.13 -1.77
N ARG A 121 7.44 2.15 -0.95
CA ARG A 121 8.82 2.51 -1.35
C ARG A 121 9.69 1.30 -1.77
N ASN A 122 9.14 0.12 -2.00
CA ASN A 122 9.94 -1.03 -2.41
C ASN A 122 10.87 -0.69 -3.59
N GLY A 123 12.09 -1.21 -3.55
CA GLY A 123 13.15 -0.83 -4.50
C GLY A 123 13.91 0.46 -4.17
N TRP A 124 13.51 1.23 -3.15
CA TRP A 124 14.13 2.51 -2.77
C TRP A 124 15.64 2.43 -2.49
N GLY A 125 16.13 1.28 -2.03
CA GLY A 125 17.56 1.09 -1.74
C GLY A 125 18.46 1.27 -2.97
N ALA A 126 17.95 1.00 -4.17
CA ALA A 126 18.69 1.24 -5.42
C ALA A 126 18.94 2.74 -5.69
N LEU A 127 18.08 3.61 -5.13
CA LEU A 127 18.09 5.05 -5.38
C LEU A 127 18.69 5.87 -4.23
N THR A 128 18.81 5.29 -3.03
CA THR A 128 19.09 6.05 -1.81
C THR A 128 20.21 5.47 -0.95
N ARG A 129 20.77 4.32 -1.30
CA ARG A 129 21.80 3.65 -0.48
C ARG A 129 23.18 4.23 -0.68
N ASP A 130 23.55 4.57 -1.90
CA ASP A 130 24.86 5.09 -2.23
C ASP A 130 24.91 6.60 -1.91
N PRO A 131 25.91 7.07 -1.13
CA PRO A 131 26.03 8.49 -0.78
C PRO A 131 26.46 9.38 -1.97
N MET A 132 27.01 8.78 -3.03
CA MET A 132 27.51 9.51 -4.22
C MET A 132 26.54 9.48 -5.38
N LEU A 133 25.56 8.56 -5.37
CA LEU A 133 24.59 8.36 -6.46
C LEU A 133 23.17 8.28 -5.92
N GLY A 134 22.25 8.90 -6.63
CA GLY A 134 20.83 8.90 -6.26
C GLY A 134 20.41 10.15 -5.47
N TYR A 135 19.49 9.98 -4.56
CA TYR A 135 18.92 11.08 -3.76
C TYR A 135 18.47 10.60 -2.39
N SER A 136 18.30 11.53 -1.45
CA SER A 136 17.87 11.19 -0.09
C SER A 136 16.43 10.68 -0.07
N TYR A 137 16.14 9.82 0.91
CA TYR A 137 14.76 9.32 1.10
C TYR A 137 13.77 10.46 1.41
N LEU A 138 14.20 11.49 2.11
CA LEU A 138 13.37 12.68 2.37
C LEU A 138 12.98 13.40 1.07
N PHE A 139 13.91 13.54 0.11
CA PHE A 139 13.62 14.10 -1.21
C PHE A 139 12.58 13.22 -1.94
N TRP A 140 12.78 11.90 -1.92
CA TRP A 140 11.83 10.93 -2.48
C TRP A 140 10.41 11.13 -1.91
N GLN A 141 10.27 11.20 -0.58
CA GLN A 141 8.98 11.42 0.06
C GLN A 141 8.31 12.71 -0.44
N LYS A 142 9.05 13.81 -0.49
CA LYS A 142 8.51 15.11 -0.93
C LYS A 142 8.03 15.08 -2.38
N ILE A 143 8.80 14.51 -3.28
CA ILE A 143 8.42 14.40 -4.69
C ILE A 143 7.14 13.56 -4.85
N TRP A 144 7.05 12.41 -4.18
CA TRP A 144 5.86 11.56 -4.26
C TRP A 144 4.65 12.22 -3.61
N ARG A 145 4.83 12.94 -2.52
CA ARG A 145 3.75 13.72 -1.90
C ARG A 145 3.23 14.82 -2.85
N LEU A 146 4.12 15.59 -3.45
CA LEU A 146 3.77 16.62 -4.43
C LEU A 146 3.08 16.03 -5.67
N ALA A 147 3.46 14.83 -6.08
CA ALA A 147 2.84 14.14 -7.21
C ALA A 147 1.47 13.50 -6.89
N GLY A 148 0.98 13.58 -5.65
CA GLY A 148 -0.38 13.18 -5.28
C GLY A 148 -0.50 11.94 -4.39
N ALA A 149 0.61 11.40 -3.85
CA ALA A 149 0.54 10.35 -2.83
C ALA A 149 0.07 10.94 -1.49
N ASP A 150 -0.86 10.26 -0.82
CA ASP A 150 -1.43 10.71 0.46
C ASP A 150 -0.73 10.10 1.66
N HIS A 151 -0.29 8.86 1.54
CA HIS A 151 0.33 8.09 2.61
C HIS A 151 1.63 7.45 2.11
N LEU A 152 2.73 7.72 2.80
CA LEU A 152 4.08 7.32 2.40
C LEU A 152 4.68 6.35 3.42
N HIS A 153 5.24 5.24 2.92
CA HIS A 153 5.83 4.20 3.76
C HIS A 153 7.24 4.58 4.21
N VAL A 154 7.50 4.62 5.50
CA VAL A 154 8.85 4.73 6.11
C VAL A 154 9.26 3.42 6.77
N ASN A 155 10.56 3.26 7.11
CA ASN A 155 11.01 2.12 7.91
C ASN A 155 10.50 2.19 9.35
N GLY A 156 10.42 1.03 10.01
CA GLY A 156 10.34 0.95 11.46
C GLY A 156 11.69 1.20 12.12
N LEU A 157 11.68 1.54 13.41
CA LEU A 157 12.88 1.58 14.22
C LEU A 157 13.45 0.16 14.39
N HIS A 158 14.76 0.05 14.54
CA HIS A 158 15.47 -1.22 14.63
C HIS A 158 15.18 -2.16 13.46
N ASN A 159 15.00 -1.57 12.27
CA ASN A 159 14.67 -2.32 11.05
C ASN A 159 15.84 -3.22 10.61
N LYS A 160 15.51 -4.22 9.79
CA LYS A 160 16.48 -5.18 9.21
C LYS A 160 17.32 -4.62 8.05
N PHE A 161 17.09 -3.36 7.68
CA PHE A 161 17.80 -2.70 6.58
C PHE A 161 18.99 -1.89 7.12
N TRP A 162 19.72 -1.25 6.22
CA TRP A 162 20.89 -0.44 6.54
C TRP A 162 20.56 0.94 7.17
N GLU A 163 19.32 1.38 7.12
CA GLU A 163 18.92 2.72 7.54
C GLU A 163 18.94 2.87 9.07
N PRO A 164 19.72 3.83 9.63
CA PRO A 164 19.78 4.05 11.04
C PRO A 164 18.50 4.70 11.61
N ASN A 165 18.23 4.48 12.89
CA ASN A 165 17.02 4.97 13.57
C ASN A 165 16.83 6.49 13.45
N GLU A 166 17.90 7.28 13.54
CA GLU A 166 17.86 8.74 13.43
C GLU A 166 17.36 9.18 12.06
N SER A 167 17.74 8.46 10.99
CA SER A 167 17.23 8.68 9.65
C SER A 167 15.74 8.34 9.55
N VAL A 168 15.31 7.21 10.12
CA VAL A 168 13.90 6.80 10.16
C VAL A 168 13.06 7.85 10.88
N ILE A 169 13.50 8.30 12.05
CA ILE A 169 12.79 9.33 12.84
C ILE A 169 12.68 10.63 12.06
N ARG A 170 13.78 11.09 11.44
CA ARG A 170 13.80 12.31 10.62
C ARG A 170 12.82 12.20 9.45
N ASN A 171 12.82 11.07 8.74
CA ASN A 171 11.94 10.84 7.61
C ASN A 171 10.46 10.76 8.03
N ALA A 172 10.16 10.09 9.15
CA ALA A 172 8.79 9.96 9.67
C ALA A 172 8.21 11.30 10.19
N ARG A 173 9.07 12.21 10.66
CA ARG A 173 8.68 13.51 11.22
C ARG A 173 8.77 14.65 10.21
N ALA A 174 9.22 14.38 8.99
CA ALA A 174 9.38 15.41 7.98
C ALA A 174 8.03 16.01 7.59
N ILE A 175 7.98 17.32 7.48
CA ILE A 175 6.84 18.05 6.88
C ILE A 175 6.94 17.86 5.35
N LEU A 176 5.91 17.30 4.76
CA LEU A 176 5.84 16.96 3.33
C LEU A 176 4.83 17.86 2.61
#